data_c57be62f6012270a14d95b03cc23443d
#
_entry.id   c57be62f6012270a14d95b03cc23443d
#
_cell.length_a   1.000
_cell.length_b   1.000
_cell.length_c   1.000
_cell.angle_alpha   90.00
_cell.angle_beta   90.00
_cell.angle_gamma   90.00
#
_symmetry.space_group_name_H-M   'P 1'
#
loop_
_entity.id
_entity.type
_entity.pdbx_description
1 polymer ?
#
loop_
_entity_poly.entity_id
_entity_poly.type
_entity_poly.pdbx_seq_one_letter_code
_entity_poly.pdbx_strand_id
1 'polypeptide(L)'
;MISYNTEQALPLKNMVVYGLPKEGDCGWRGGPIVGRGNFMPTYVTGLDAETGQGPRSVVHYTVGCQAVDLEVDTETGQIEILRVAAAFDVGKAINHDQVRAQMEGGVVQGASSAIFEKLDLRNGKVVNPSFVDYRIATSVDMPHKIIPLIVEEPQDDGPWGARGIGEHAMVPTAPAIANAVYNAVGIRLPSMPLSAERVFLAMQEK
;
A
#
# COMPACT_ATOMS: atom_id res chain seq x y z
N MET A 1 29.64 -12.43 14.24
CA MET A 1 28.48 -12.66 15.13
C MET A 1 28.86 -12.09 16.49
N ILE A 2 28.29 -10.94 16.86
CA ILE A 2 28.55 -10.33 18.18
C ILE A 2 27.49 -10.93 19.09
N SER A 3 27.89 -11.81 20.00
CA SER A 3 27.00 -12.30 21.05
C SER A 3 26.78 -11.14 22.05
N TYR A 4 25.56 -10.69 22.20
CA TYR A 4 25.18 -9.80 23.28
C TYR A 4 25.22 -10.59 24.58
N ASN A 5 26.23 -10.34 25.39
CA ASN A 5 26.22 -10.81 26.79
C ASN A 5 25.33 -9.85 27.59
N THR A 6 24.10 -10.26 27.87
CA THR A 6 23.10 -9.46 28.61
C THR A 6 23.48 -9.16 30.05
N GLU A 7 24.52 -9.82 30.57
CA GLU A 7 25.00 -9.60 31.96
C GLU A 7 25.87 -8.33 32.11
N GLN A 8 26.27 -7.68 30.98
CA GLN A 8 27.07 -6.46 30.98
C GLN A 8 26.36 -5.28 30.31
N ALA A 9 25.08 -5.14 30.52
CA ALA A 9 24.34 -3.99 30.02
C ALA A 9 24.81 -2.70 30.73
N LEU A 10 25.49 -1.83 30.01
CA LEU A 10 25.80 -0.48 30.47
C LEU A 10 24.62 0.46 30.16
N PRO A 11 24.23 1.34 31.11
CA PRO A 11 23.23 2.35 30.85
C PRO A 11 23.60 3.19 29.61
N LEU A 12 22.66 3.49 28.75
CA LEU A 12 22.88 4.22 27.50
C LEU A 12 23.59 5.57 27.72
N LYS A 13 23.28 6.25 28.84
CA LYS A 13 23.95 7.49 29.29
C LYS A 13 25.46 7.34 29.49
N ASN A 14 25.97 6.12 29.72
CA ASN A 14 27.39 5.84 29.88
C ASN A 14 28.07 5.43 28.59
N MET A 15 27.29 5.20 27.53
CA MET A 15 27.78 4.81 26.20
C MET A 15 27.92 6.00 25.24
N VAL A 16 27.23 7.09 25.53
CA VAL A 16 27.26 8.31 24.68
C VAL A 16 27.71 9.48 25.55
N VAL A 17 28.91 9.97 25.32
CA VAL A 17 29.43 11.17 25.97
C VAL A 17 29.49 12.27 24.91
N TYR A 18 28.63 13.28 25.08
CA TYR A 18 28.72 14.50 24.29
C TYR A 18 29.65 15.48 24.98
N GLY A 19 30.79 15.79 24.36
CA GLY A 19 31.74 16.77 24.84
C GLY A 19 33.21 16.37 24.60
N LEU A 20 34.12 17.27 24.95
CA LEU A 20 35.57 16.99 24.93
C LEU A 20 35.89 15.97 26.03
N PRO A 21 36.81 15.03 25.76
CA PRO A 21 37.29 14.10 26.79
C PRO A 21 37.86 14.90 27.95
N LYS A 22 37.52 14.51 29.18
CA LYS A 22 38.15 15.06 30.38
C LYS A 22 39.54 14.49 30.52
N GLU A 23 40.41 15.31 31.08
CA GLU A 23 41.78 14.90 31.40
C GLU A 23 41.77 13.60 32.22
N GLY A 24 42.47 12.57 31.71
CA GLY A 24 42.47 11.23 32.32
C GLY A 24 41.61 10.18 31.61
N ASP A 25 40.78 10.54 30.66
CA ASP A 25 39.99 9.57 29.84
C ASP A 25 40.90 8.92 28.79
N CYS A 26 41.00 7.60 28.83
CA CYS A 26 41.77 6.82 27.86
C CYS A 26 40.94 6.63 26.57
N GLY A 27 40.97 7.62 25.71
CA GLY A 27 40.41 7.51 24.37
C GLY A 27 39.07 8.23 24.14
N TRP A 28 38.77 8.40 22.89
CA TRP A 28 37.57 9.09 22.41
C TRP A 28 36.31 8.29 22.79
N ARG A 29 35.47 8.86 23.60
CA ARG A 29 34.20 8.28 24.03
C ARG A 29 33.07 9.19 23.56
N GLY A 30 32.69 9.08 22.35
CA GLY A 30 31.54 9.82 21.85
C GLY A 30 31.41 9.67 20.35
N GLY A 31 30.18 9.60 19.90
CA GLY A 31 29.82 9.46 18.50
C GLY A 31 28.40 8.91 18.38
N PRO A 32 27.86 8.92 17.19
CA PRO A 32 26.55 8.34 16.96
C PRO A 32 26.59 6.84 17.27
N ILE A 33 25.57 6.35 17.99
CA ILE A 33 25.35 4.92 18.12
C ILE A 33 24.85 4.43 16.77
N VAL A 34 25.66 3.61 16.11
CA VAL A 34 25.36 3.04 14.79
C VAL A 34 25.13 1.55 14.94
N GLY A 35 23.90 1.11 14.71
CA GLY A 35 23.57 -0.30 14.55
C GLY A 35 23.41 -0.62 13.07
N ARG A 36 23.88 -1.78 12.64
CA ARG A 36 23.62 -2.32 11.29
C ARG A 36 22.94 -3.66 11.44
N GLY A 37 21.85 -3.85 10.69
CA GLY A 37 21.13 -5.12 10.64
C GLY A 37 20.65 -5.38 9.22
N ASN A 38 20.68 -6.65 8.81
CA ASN A 38 20.10 -7.10 7.56
C ASN A 38 19.10 -8.20 7.86
N PHE A 39 17.92 -8.09 7.25
CA PHE A 39 17.01 -9.20 7.14
C PHE A 39 17.19 -9.83 5.75
N MET A 40 17.57 -11.09 5.71
CA MET A 40 17.74 -11.84 4.46
C MET A 40 17.05 -13.20 4.62
N PRO A 41 15.89 -13.40 3.99
CA PRO A 41 15.22 -14.71 4.02
C PRO A 41 16.05 -15.72 3.24
N THR A 42 16.44 -16.81 3.88
CA THR A 42 17.27 -17.87 3.26
C THR A 42 16.48 -18.85 2.42
N TYR A 43 15.16 -18.81 2.50
CA TYR A 43 14.25 -19.74 1.84
C TYR A 43 13.62 -19.21 0.54
N VAL A 44 13.85 -17.96 0.20
CA VAL A 44 13.38 -17.37 -1.06
C VAL A 44 14.26 -17.86 -2.20
N THR A 45 13.64 -18.33 -3.27
CA THR A 45 14.31 -18.79 -4.48
C THR A 45 14.16 -17.76 -5.59
N GLY A 46 15.16 -17.68 -6.46
CA GLY A 46 15.05 -16.89 -7.69
C GLY A 46 13.96 -17.44 -8.62
N LEU A 47 13.54 -16.61 -9.55
CA LEU A 47 12.68 -17.02 -10.66
C LEU A 47 13.53 -17.62 -11.76
N ASP A 48 13.03 -18.66 -12.42
CA ASP A 48 13.59 -19.19 -13.65
C ASP A 48 13.49 -18.13 -14.76
N ALA A 49 14.58 -17.90 -15.48
CA ALA A 49 14.67 -16.81 -16.45
C ALA A 49 13.78 -17.00 -17.70
N GLU A 50 13.45 -18.25 -18.05
CA GLU A 50 12.64 -18.55 -19.23
C GLU A 50 11.16 -18.61 -18.90
N THR A 51 10.82 -19.21 -17.77
CA THR A 51 9.41 -19.43 -17.38
C THR A 51 8.85 -18.37 -16.45
N GLY A 52 9.71 -17.58 -15.79
CA GLY A 52 9.31 -16.65 -14.75
C GLY A 52 8.74 -17.30 -13.48
N GLN A 53 8.97 -18.60 -13.31
CA GLN A 53 8.42 -19.40 -12.22
C GLN A 53 9.49 -19.71 -11.17
N GLY A 54 9.07 -19.91 -9.94
CA GLY A 54 9.94 -20.31 -8.84
C GLY A 54 9.12 -20.92 -7.70
N PRO A 55 9.67 -21.89 -6.97
CA PRO A 55 8.93 -22.60 -5.91
C PRO A 55 8.59 -21.69 -4.73
N ARG A 56 9.39 -20.67 -4.45
CA ARG A 56 9.15 -19.70 -3.37
C ARG A 56 9.81 -18.36 -3.70
N SER A 57 9.21 -17.60 -4.58
CA SER A 57 9.76 -16.32 -5.08
C SER A 57 9.51 -15.12 -4.19
N VAL A 58 8.69 -15.26 -3.13
CA VAL A 58 8.32 -14.17 -2.23
C VAL A 58 8.42 -14.59 -0.76
N VAL A 59 8.67 -13.63 0.12
CA VAL A 59 8.75 -13.87 1.57
C VAL A 59 7.38 -14.20 2.15
N HIS A 60 6.36 -13.43 1.75
CA HIS A 60 4.98 -13.59 2.22
C HIS A 60 3.98 -13.11 1.18
N TYR A 61 2.75 -13.53 1.36
CA TYR A 61 1.60 -12.98 0.65
C TYR A 61 0.84 -12.05 1.58
N THR A 62 0.35 -10.94 1.04
CA THR A 62 -0.55 -10.06 1.76
C THR A 62 -1.97 -10.55 1.63
N VAL A 63 -2.68 -10.58 2.75
CA VAL A 63 -4.10 -10.94 2.82
C VAL A 63 -4.89 -9.70 3.22
N GLY A 64 -5.97 -9.43 2.50
CA GLY A 64 -6.83 -8.31 2.80
C GLY A 64 -8.10 -8.32 1.98
N CYS A 65 -9.04 -7.47 2.36
CA CYS A 65 -10.29 -7.28 1.64
C CYS A 65 -10.76 -5.83 1.76
N GLN A 66 -11.62 -5.44 0.82
CA GLN A 66 -12.27 -4.14 0.84
C GLN A 66 -13.77 -4.27 0.57
N ALA A 67 -14.54 -3.38 1.21
CA ALA A 67 -15.93 -3.18 0.94
C ALA A 67 -16.16 -1.71 0.57
N VAL A 68 -16.94 -1.47 -0.48
CA VAL A 68 -17.23 -0.13 -1.01
C VAL A 68 -18.72 0.10 -0.95
N ASP A 69 -19.08 1.27 -0.44
CA ASP A 69 -20.42 1.83 -0.45
C ASP A 69 -20.40 3.07 -1.37
N LEU A 70 -21.25 3.08 -2.40
CA LEU A 70 -21.26 4.12 -3.42
C LEU A 70 -22.68 4.37 -3.94
N GLU A 71 -22.85 5.52 -4.56
CA GLU A 71 -24.03 5.88 -5.33
C GLU A 71 -23.67 6.05 -6.81
N VAL A 72 -24.61 5.71 -7.67
CA VAL A 72 -24.51 5.94 -9.12
C VAL A 72 -25.68 6.81 -9.54
N ASP A 73 -25.37 7.97 -10.08
CA ASP A 73 -26.37 8.82 -10.73
C ASP A 73 -26.80 8.18 -12.05
N THR A 74 -28.04 7.77 -12.15
CA THR A 74 -28.58 7.07 -13.32
C THR A 74 -28.83 7.97 -14.53
N GLU A 75 -28.83 9.29 -14.34
CA GLU A 75 -29.00 10.26 -15.42
C GLU A 75 -27.66 10.64 -16.07
N THR A 76 -26.57 10.58 -15.30
CA THR A 76 -25.23 11.01 -15.77
C THR A 76 -24.21 9.89 -15.81
N GLY A 77 -24.43 8.80 -15.06
CA GLY A 77 -23.46 7.73 -14.86
C GLY A 77 -22.35 8.07 -13.85
N GLN A 78 -22.46 9.21 -13.17
CA GLN A 78 -21.45 9.61 -12.17
C GLN A 78 -21.47 8.68 -10.97
N ILE A 79 -20.28 8.32 -10.50
CA ILE A 79 -20.08 7.49 -9.30
C ILE A 79 -19.62 8.38 -8.17
N GLU A 80 -20.29 8.29 -7.02
CA GLU A 80 -19.89 8.93 -5.77
C GLU A 80 -19.57 7.85 -4.72
N ILE A 81 -18.31 7.82 -4.25
CA ILE A 81 -17.87 6.83 -3.27
C ILE A 81 -18.13 7.38 -1.87
N LEU A 82 -19.10 6.81 -1.17
CA LEU A 82 -19.48 7.23 0.17
C LEU A 82 -18.51 6.71 1.23
N ARG A 83 -18.18 5.42 1.16
CA ARG A 83 -17.31 4.78 2.15
C ARG A 83 -16.49 3.64 1.52
N VAL A 84 -15.26 3.50 2.04
CA VAL A 84 -14.43 2.33 1.77
C VAL A 84 -13.93 1.78 3.11
N ALA A 85 -14.29 0.54 3.42
CA ALA A 85 -13.68 -0.21 4.51
C ALA A 85 -12.57 -1.09 3.93
N ALA A 86 -11.35 -0.97 4.46
CA ALA A 86 -10.18 -1.68 3.97
C ALA A 86 -9.53 -2.43 5.14
N ALA A 87 -9.52 -3.76 5.09
CA ALA A 87 -8.92 -4.63 6.09
C ALA A 87 -7.71 -5.33 5.50
N PHE A 88 -6.55 -5.21 6.16
CA PHE A 88 -5.31 -5.84 5.72
C PHE A 88 -4.54 -6.43 6.89
N ASP A 89 -4.02 -7.63 6.70
CA ASP A 89 -3.07 -8.25 7.61
C ASP A 89 -1.67 -7.72 7.30
N VAL A 90 -1.11 -7.00 8.27
CA VAL A 90 0.21 -6.37 8.18
C VAL A 90 1.27 -7.11 9.03
N GLY A 91 0.92 -8.29 9.53
CA GLY A 91 1.72 -8.94 10.56
C GLY A 91 1.72 -8.09 11.82
N LYS A 92 2.88 -7.79 12.37
CA LYS A 92 3.01 -6.83 13.46
C LYS A 92 3.11 -5.41 12.93
N ALA A 93 2.16 -4.55 13.26
CA ALA A 93 2.24 -3.14 12.91
C ALA A 93 3.33 -2.43 13.73
N ILE A 94 4.43 -2.04 13.08
CA ILE A 94 5.53 -1.34 13.73
C ILE A 94 5.13 0.11 14.04
N ASN A 95 4.39 0.73 13.14
CA ASN A 95 3.84 2.08 13.30
C ASN A 95 2.41 2.13 12.76
N HIS A 96 1.42 2.11 13.64
CA HIS A 96 0.00 2.07 13.29
C HIS A 96 -0.45 3.28 12.46
N ASP A 97 0.05 4.47 12.76
CA ASP A 97 -0.34 5.68 12.03
C ASP A 97 0.17 5.66 10.59
N GLN A 98 1.40 5.20 10.38
CA GLN A 98 1.94 5.04 9.03
C GLN A 98 1.25 3.91 8.27
N VAL A 99 0.89 2.81 8.92
CA VAL A 99 0.10 1.73 8.29
C VAL A 99 -1.25 2.28 7.83
N ARG A 100 -1.95 3.04 8.67
CA ARG A 100 -3.21 3.68 8.29
C ARG A 100 -3.05 4.61 7.11
N ALA A 101 -2.04 5.47 7.12
CA ALA A 101 -1.76 6.39 6.03
C ALA A 101 -1.49 5.66 4.71
N GLN A 102 -0.76 4.53 4.74
CA GLN A 102 -0.53 3.70 3.56
C GLN A 102 -1.83 3.07 3.05
N MET A 103 -2.70 2.60 3.95
CA MET A 103 -3.99 2.03 3.57
C MET A 103 -4.91 3.09 2.96
N GLU A 104 -5.00 4.26 3.56
CA GLU A 104 -5.81 5.37 3.06
C GLU A 104 -5.30 5.85 1.69
N GLY A 105 -3.98 6.05 1.55
CA GLY A 105 -3.37 6.44 0.28
C GLY A 105 -3.55 5.41 -0.82
N GLY A 106 -3.43 4.12 -0.50
CA GLY A 106 -3.66 3.04 -1.46
C GLY A 106 -5.12 2.97 -1.94
N VAL A 107 -6.09 3.17 -1.05
CA VAL A 107 -7.52 3.26 -1.42
C VAL A 107 -7.75 4.43 -2.38
N VAL A 108 -7.19 5.60 -2.09
CA VAL A 108 -7.29 6.80 -2.94
C VAL A 108 -6.69 6.54 -4.32
N GLN A 109 -5.50 5.95 -4.38
CA GLN A 109 -4.83 5.58 -5.62
C GLN A 109 -5.67 4.59 -6.44
N GLY A 110 -6.22 3.57 -5.78
CA GLY A 110 -7.08 2.57 -6.44
C GLY A 110 -8.40 3.14 -6.94
N ALA A 111 -9.01 4.09 -6.20
CA ALA A 111 -10.23 4.79 -6.62
C ALA A 111 -9.96 5.68 -7.84
N SER A 112 -8.84 6.42 -7.84
CA SER A 112 -8.40 7.22 -8.98
C SER A 112 -8.23 6.37 -10.24
N SER A 113 -7.48 5.28 -10.13
CA SER A 113 -7.27 4.35 -11.24
C SER A 113 -8.58 3.71 -11.75
N ALA A 114 -9.52 3.42 -10.83
CA ALA A 114 -10.77 2.78 -11.18
C ALA A 114 -11.73 3.70 -11.96
N ILE A 115 -11.74 5.00 -11.68
CA ILE A 115 -12.77 5.93 -12.19
C ILE A 115 -12.22 6.91 -13.23
N PHE A 116 -10.97 7.38 -13.08
CA PHE A 116 -10.46 8.52 -13.86
C PHE A 116 -9.30 8.17 -14.81
N GLU A 117 -8.37 7.31 -14.36
CA GLU A 117 -7.09 7.19 -15.03
C GLU A 117 -7.17 6.32 -16.29
N LYS A 118 -6.79 6.89 -17.42
CA LYS A 118 -6.69 6.20 -18.70
C LYS A 118 -5.45 6.64 -19.45
N LEU A 119 -4.49 5.72 -19.58
CA LEU A 119 -3.33 5.94 -20.42
C LEU A 119 -3.66 5.58 -21.87
N ASP A 120 -3.72 6.58 -22.74
CA ASP A 120 -3.99 6.37 -24.18
C ASP A 120 -2.68 6.18 -24.95
N LEU A 121 -2.57 5.03 -25.62
CA LEU A 121 -1.43 4.68 -26.46
C LEU A 121 -1.84 4.61 -27.94
N ARG A 122 -1.07 5.27 -28.83
CA ARG A 122 -1.20 5.12 -30.28
C ARG A 122 0.16 4.77 -30.86
N ASN A 123 0.24 3.63 -31.52
CA ASN A 123 1.49 3.10 -32.10
C ASN A 123 2.66 3.11 -31.12
N GLY A 124 2.42 2.70 -29.87
CA GLY A 124 3.42 2.65 -28.79
C GLY A 124 3.81 4.00 -28.18
N LYS A 125 3.15 5.09 -28.57
CA LYS A 125 3.38 6.42 -28.01
C LYS A 125 2.20 6.84 -27.12
N VAL A 126 2.52 7.40 -25.95
CA VAL A 126 1.53 8.04 -25.07
C VAL A 126 1.01 9.31 -25.77
N VAL A 127 -0.29 9.43 -25.93
CA VAL A 127 -0.93 10.58 -26.61
C VAL A 127 -1.59 11.57 -25.64
N ASN A 128 -1.70 11.21 -24.36
CA ASN A 128 -2.20 12.06 -23.28
C ASN A 128 -1.18 12.19 -22.13
N PRO A 129 0.03 12.80 -22.40
CA PRO A 129 1.14 12.81 -21.44
C PRO A 129 1.03 13.89 -20.35
N SER A 130 -0.02 14.67 -20.32
CA SER A 130 -0.20 15.77 -19.36
C SER A 130 -1.45 15.57 -18.50
N PHE A 131 -1.49 16.18 -17.30
CA PHE A 131 -2.65 16.13 -16.42
C PHE A 131 -3.88 16.87 -16.95
N VAL A 132 -3.81 17.53 -18.11
CA VAL A 132 -4.98 18.05 -18.81
C VAL A 132 -5.84 16.92 -19.35
N ASP A 133 -5.19 15.89 -19.90
CA ASP A 133 -5.85 14.77 -20.58
C ASP A 133 -5.77 13.46 -19.77
N TYR A 134 -4.63 13.21 -19.11
CA TYR A 134 -4.49 12.14 -18.14
C TYR A 134 -4.98 12.64 -16.77
N ARG A 135 -6.22 12.30 -16.46
CA ARG A 135 -6.88 12.80 -15.26
C ARG A 135 -6.59 11.87 -14.09
N ILE A 136 -6.16 12.47 -12.96
CA ILE A 136 -6.13 11.83 -11.66
C ILE A 136 -7.22 12.43 -10.78
N ALA A 137 -7.71 11.67 -9.81
CA ALA A 137 -8.71 12.15 -8.89
C ALA A 137 -8.19 13.32 -8.04
N THR A 138 -9.05 14.28 -7.77
CA THR A 138 -8.77 15.41 -6.86
C THR A 138 -9.34 15.13 -5.47
N SER A 139 -9.10 16.02 -4.52
CA SER A 139 -9.61 15.87 -3.15
C SER A 139 -11.14 15.83 -3.05
N VAL A 140 -11.86 16.37 -4.03
CA VAL A 140 -13.33 16.35 -4.07
C VAL A 140 -13.90 15.06 -4.67
N ASP A 141 -13.06 14.26 -5.33
CA ASP A 141 -13.45 13.00 -5.95
C ASP A 141 -13.18 11.80 -5.02
N MET A 142 -12.63 12.06 -3.82
CA MET A 142 -12.23 11.01 -2.89
C MET A 142 -13.42 10.44 -2.12
N PRO A 143 -13.29 9.18 -1.63
CA PRO A 143 -14.30 8.63 -0.74
C PRO A 143 -14.56 9.55 0.44
N HIS A 144 -15.83 9.80 0.78
CA HIS A 144 -16.18 10.65 1.92
C HIS A 144 -15.62 10.09 3.24
N LYS A 145 -15.48 8.76 3.33
CA LYS A 145 -14.90 8.10 4.48
C LYS A 145 -14.10 6.87 4.10
N ILE A 146 -12.86 6.81 4.59
CA ILE A 146 -12.05 5.59 4.53
C ILE A 146 -11.94 5.03 5.95
N ILE A 147 -12.14 3.72 6.10
CA ILE A 147 -12.11 2.99 7.37
C ILE A 147 -11.03 1.93 7.28
N PRO A 148 -9.78 2.27 7.64
CA PRO A 148 -8.70 1.29 7.69
C PRO A 148 -8.84 0.38 8.90
N LEU A 149 -8.80 -0.93 8.68
CA LEU A 149 -8.87 -1.98 9.68
C LEU A 149 -7.54 -2.76 9.65
N ILE A 150 -6.69 -2.50 10.62
CA ILE A 150 -5.39 -3.17 10.72
C ILE A 150 -5.61 -4.51 11.38
N VAL A 151 -5.25 -5.59 10.69
CA VAL A 151 -5.19 -6.94 11.23
C VAL A 151 -3.73 -7.27 11.51
N GLU A 152 -3.44 -7.78 12.71
CA GLU A 152 -2.10 -8.13 13.14
C GLU A 152 -2.01 -9.63 13.43
N GLU A 153 -1.57 -10.39 12.43
CA GLU A 153 -1.19 -11.80 12.57
C GLU A 153 0.33 -11.89 12.34
N PRO A 154 1.14 -11.89 13.42
CA PRO A 154 2.58 -11.82 13.31
C PRO A 154 3.17 -12.93 12.42
N GLN A 155 4.11 -12.56 11.57
CA GLN A 155 4.81 -13.50 10.72
C GLN A 155 6.09 -13.99 11.42
N ASP A 156 6.22 -15.27 11.64
CA ASP A 156 7.34 -15.86 12.40
C ASP A 156 8.72 -15.53 11.82
N ASP A 157 8.82 -15.45 10.50
CA ASP A 157 10.03 -15.18 9.74
C ASP A 157 10.15 -13.72 9.24
N GLY A 158 9.25 -12.84 9.64
CA GLY A 158 9.31 -11.42 9.33
C GLY A 158 10.10 -10.62 10.37
N PRO A 159 10.68 -9.47 10.00
CA PRO A 159 11.37 -8.60 10.97
C PRO A 159 10.35 -8.11 12.01
N TRP A 160 10.54 -8.51 13.25
CA TRP A 160 9.60 -8.31 14.37
C TRP A 160 8.17 -8.80 14.11
N GLY A 161 7.98 -9.75 13.22
CA GLY A 161 6.67 -10.25 12.82
C GLY A 161 5.92 -9.37 11.82
N ALA A 162 6.56 -8.33 11.27
CA ALA A 162 5.93 -7.41 10.33
C ALA A 162 5.85 -7.99 8.91
N ARG A 163 4.81 -7.57 8.18
CA ARG A 163 4.65 -7.74 6.73
C ARG A 163 4.69 -6.39 6.04
N GLY A 164 4.93 -6.39 4.73
CA GLY A 164 4.88 -5.17 3.93
C GLY A 164 3.46 -4.62 3.82
N ILE A 165 3.32 -3.31 3.75
CA ILE A 165 2.06 -2.57 3.53
C ILE A 165 2.31 -1.35 2.63
N GLY A 166 2.98 -1.53 1.50
CA GLY A 166 3.23 -0.44 0.55
C GLY A 166 1.99 -0.06 -0.24
N GLU A 167 1.69 -0.81 -1.28
CA GLU A 167 0.59 -0.52 -2.22
C GLU A 167 -0.53 -1.57 -2.21
N HIS A 168 -0.56 -2.45 -1.22
CA HIS A 168 -1.52 -3.54 -1.15
C HIS A 168 -2.97 -3.05 -1.13
N ALA A 169 -3.22 -1.92 -0.47
CA ALA A 169 -4.56 -1.35 -0.37
C ALA A 169 -5.12 -0.86 -1.71
N MET A 170 -4.28 -0.58 -2.70
CA MET A 170 -4.71 -0.21 -4.04
C MET A 170 -5.36 -1.39 -4.79
N VAL A 171 -4.82 -2.60 -4.62
CA VAL A 171 -5.15 -3.77 -5.45
C VAL A 171 -6.64 -4.15 -5.44
N PRO A 172 -7.32 -4.30 -4.29
CA PRO A 172 -8.72 -4.69 -4.25
C PRO A 172 -9.70 -3.52 -4.47
N THR A 173 -9.25 -2.26 -4.54
CA THR A 173 -10.13 -1.09 -4.61
C THR A 173 -10.92 -1.06 -5.94
N ALA A 174 -10.23 -1.22 -7.06
CA ALA A 174 -10.90 -1.19 -8.36
C ALA A 174 -11.94 -2.31 -8.53
N PRO A 175 -11.66 -3.59 -8.22
CA PRO A 175 -12.68 -4.63 -8.29
C PRO A 175 -13.80 -4.45 -7.26
N ALA A 176 -13.53 -3.88 -6.07
CA ALA A 176 -14.56 -3.58 -5.08
C ALA A 176 -15.54 -2.50 -5.61
N ILE A 177 -15.02 -1.43 -6.23
CA ILE A 177 -15.84 -0.40 -6.88
C ILE A 177 -16.66 -1.01 -8.01
N ALA A 178 -16.06 -1.83 -8.88
CA ALA A 178 -16.78 -2.47 -9.98
C ALA A 178 -17.93 -3.39 -9.49
N ASN A 179 -17.71 -4.10 -8.38
CA ASN A 179 -18.75 -4.92 -7.77
C ASN A 179 -19.86 -4.05 -7.14
N ALA A 180 -19.52 -2.94 -6.51
CA ALA A 180 -20.48 -2.02 -5.94
C ALA A 180 -21.34 -1.36 -7.05
N VAL A 181 -20.74 -0.95 -8.17
CA VAL A 181 -21.47 -0.45 -9.36
C VAL A 181 -22.44 -1.53 -9.89
N TYR A 182 -21.98 -2.78 -9.97
CA TYR A 182 -22.87 -3.88 -10.37
C TYR A 182 -24.05 -4.04 -9.42
N ASN A 183 -23.81 -3.97 -8.12
CA ASN A 183 -24.88 -4.06 -7.13
C ASN A 183 -25.88 -2.88 -7.21
N ALA A 184 -25.39 -1.68 -7.53
CA ALA A 184 -26.21 -0.48 -7.63
C ALA A 184 -27.09 -0.48 -8.88
N VAL A 185 -26.50 -0.75 -10.05
CA VAL A 185 -27.16 -0.55 -11.36
C VAL A 185 -27.18 -1.79 -12.25
N GLY A 186 -26.58 -2.90 -11.83
CA GLY A 186 -26.63 -4.20 -12.52
C GLY A 186 -25.84 -4.29 -13.81
N ILE A 187 -24.85 -3.42 -14.01
CA ILE A 187 -23.96 -3.43 -15.19
C ILE A 187 -22.56 -3.93 -14.83
N ARG A 188 -21.89 -4.55 -15.79
CA ARG A 188 -20.46 -4.90 -15.69
C ARG A 188 -19.71 -4.34 -16.89
N LEU A 189 -18.76 -3.48 -16.60
CA LEU A 189 -17.82 -2.97 -17.58
C LEU A 189 -16.59 -3.88 -17.65
N PRO A 190 -16.15 -4.30 -18.85
CA PRO A 190 -15.06 -5.27 -19.00
C PRO A 190 -13.67 -4.66 -18.79
N SER A 191 -13.57 -3.33 -18.67
CA SER A 191 -12.30 -2.62 -18.52
C SER A 191 -12.46 -1.31 -17.75
N MET A 192 -11.38 -0.86 -17.13
CA MET A 192 -11.26 0.45 -16.48
C MET A 192 -10.86 1.55 -17.48
N PRO A 193 -11.06 2.82 -17.14
CA PRO A 193 -11.79 3.34 -15.98
C PRO A 193 -13.31 3.21 -16.13
N LEU A 194 -14.02 3.23 -15.00
CA LEU A 194 -15.48 3.29 -14.90
C LEU A 194 -15.93 4.77 -14.99
N SER A 195 -15.59 5.44 -16.09
CA SER A 195 -15.98 6.84 -16.27
C SER A 195 -17.50 7.00 -16.37
N ALA A 196 -18.01 8.16 -15.99
CA ALA A 196 -19.44 8.47 -16.00
C ALA A 196 -20.08 8.17 -17.37
N GLU A 197 -19.44 8.58 -18.47
CA GLU A 197 -19.89 8.30 -19.83
C GLU A 197 -20.04 6.80 -20.09
N ARG A 198 -19.05 5.99 -19.71
CA ARG A 198 -19.06 4.54 -19.93
C ARG A 198 -20.11 3.83 -19.10
N VAL A 199 -20.28 4.27 -17.84
CA VAL A 199 -21.33 3.76 -16.95
C VAL A 199 -22.71 4.11 -17.50
N PHE A 200 -22.91 5.37 -17.90
CA PHE A 200 -24.17 5.81 -18.51
C PHE A 200 -24.53 5.01 -19.77
N LEU A 201 -23.60 4.89 -20.73
CA LEU A 201 -23.83 4.14 -21.96
C LEU A 201 -24.18 2.67 -21.68
N ALA A 202 -23.46 2.03 -20.77
CA ALA A 202 -23.72 0.64 -20.40
C ALA A 202 -25.09 0.45 -19.72
N MET A 203 -25.62 1.45 -19.02
CA MET A 203 -26.97 1.41 -18.47
C MET A 203 -28.05 1.52 -19.55
N GLN A 204 -27.77 2.24 -20.65
CA GLN A 204 -28.71 2.37 -21.78
C GLN A 204 -28.79 1.10 -22.64
N GLU A 205 -27.73 0.28 -22.66
CA GLU A 205 -27.67 -0.97 -23.41
C GLU A 205 -28.29 -2.17 -22.67
N LYS A 206 -28.69 -2.01 -21.40
CA LYS A 206 -29.30 -3.03 -20.55
C LYS A 206 -30.80 -3.20 -20.78
#